data_bc2aa90ba04d35a94ab0ab946df0514c
#
_entry.id   bc2aa90ba04d35a94ab0ab946df0514c
#
_cell.length_a   1.000
_cell.length_b   1.000
_cell.length_c   1.000
_cell.angle_alpha   90.00
_cell.angle_beta   90.00
_cell.angle_gamma   90.00
#
_symmetry.space_group_name_H-M   'P 1'
#
loop_
_entity.id
_entity.type
_entity.pdbx_description
1 polymer ?
#
loop_
_entity_poly.entity_id
_entity_poly.type
_entity_poly.pdbx_seq_one_letter_code
_entity_poly.pdbx_strand_id
1 'polypeptide(L)'
;FFACGIARATPVDAETASAFRSWIGNGCHAGMEYMARHTDIRLNPDLLLPGAKSVVCVAMAYAPQRTMPADEYQIAAYAYGKDYHDAVKARLRALAAHMEQAAAMAEPQPGGATGGGVAVTRVCCDTAPVLERYWAMQAGLGWTGRNHQLIIPGAGSMFFLGEVFTTLALQPDAPIAGHCGSCHACTKACPTHALRPDGTLDARRCLSYQTIENRGQIPPGIASAMGNSIYGCDRCQAACPHNARAPKATAAELQPDDELMAMRKADWHALTPDRYRRLFKGSAVKRCKYEGLMRNIKAAAGGDDASGQGESKAHGTNERGPTGT
;
A
#
# COMPACT_ATOMS: atom_id res chain seq x y z
N PHE A 1 2.36 -9.68 15.26
CA PHE A 1 3.06 -9.19 14.07
C PHE A 1 3.93 -10.30 13.46
N PHE A 2 4.21 -10.18 12.18
CA PHE A 2 5.09 -11.12 11.46
C PHE A 2 6.58 -10.79 11.69
N ALA A 3 6.93 -9.51 11.64
CA ALA A 3 8.27 -9.02 11.86
C ALA A 3 8.26 -7.77 12.74
N CYS A 4 9.37 -7.54 13.43
CA CYS A 4 9.63 -6.37 14.26
C CYS A 4 11.10 -6.01 14.13
N GLY A 5 11.41 -4.72 14.15
CA GLY A 5 12.76 -4.20 14.18
C GLY A 5 12.79 -2.79 14.76
N ILE A 6 13.96 -2.31 15.11
CA ILE A 6 14.16 -1.04 15.81
C ILE A 6 15.08 -0.15 14.98
N ALA A 7 14.64 1.07 14.66
CA ALA A 7 15.47 2.10 14.07
C ALA A 7 15.81 3.17 15.11
N ARG A 8 16.94 3.87 14.93
CA ARG A 8 17.26 5.07 15.68
C ARG A 8 16.39 6.23 15.15
N ALA A 9 15.72 6.96 16.05
CA ALA A 9 14.89 8.10 15.69
C ALA A 9 15.77 9.34 15.42
N THR A 10 16.40 9.39 14.26
CA THR A 10 17.18 10.56 13.77
C THR A 10 16.44 11.21 12.60
N PRO A 11 16.75 12.48 12.26
CA PRO A 11 16.24 13.04 11.02
C PRO A 11 16.50 12.13 9.82
N VAL A 12 15.55 12.08 8.89
CA VAL A 12 15.65 11.30 7.64
C VAL A 12 16.89 11.77 6.89
N ASP A 13 17.65 10.82 6.32
CA ASP A 13 18.87 11.14 5.59
C ASP A 13 18.63 12.14 4.43
N ALA A 14 19.67 12.87 4.07
CA ALA A 14 19.59 13.99 3.12
C ALA A 14 19.14 13.53 1.72
N GLU A 15 19.54 12.33 1.28
CA GLU A 15 19.18 11.77 -0.03
C GLU A 15 17.68 11.47 -0.08
N THR A 16 17.15 10.73 0.89
CA THR A 16 15.72 10.41 1.01
C THR A 16 14.89 11.69 1.18
N ALA A 17 15.34 12.63 1.99
CA ALA A 17 14.64 13.90 2.20
C ALA A 17 14.58 14.74 0.91
N SER A 18 15.67 14.80 0.14
CA SER A 18 15.72 15.48 -1.16
C SER A 18 14.82 14.80 -2.20
N ALA A 19 14.87 13.48 -2.28
CA ALA A 19 14.02 12.71 -3.19
C ALA A 19 12.52 12.92 -2.88
N PHE A 20 12.15 12.91 -1.60
CA PHE A 20 10.77 13.17 -1.18
C PHE A 20 10.31 14.59 -1.54
N ARG A 21 11.12 15.63 -1.26
CA ARG A 21 10.79 17.02 -1.63
C ARG A 21 10.67 17.18 -3.14
N SER A 22 11.56 16.57 -3.92
CA SER A 22 11.50 16.57 -5.39
C SER A 22 10.24 15.89 -5.91
N TRP A 23 9.84 14.78 -5.31
CA TRP A 23 8.61 14.06 -5.66
C TRP A 23 7.36 14.93 -5.42
N ILE A 24 7.32 15.65 -4.30
CA ILE A 24 6.27 16.64 -4.00
C ILE A 24 6.32 17.80 -5.00
N GLY A 25 7.50 18.42 -5.19
CA GLY A 25 7.69 19.57 -6.08
C GLY A 25 7.32 19.30 -7.53
N ASN A 26 7.51 18.06 -8.00
CA ASN A 26 7.13 17.61 -9.34
C ASN A 26 5.65 17.22 -9.45
N GLY A 27 4.84 17.39 -8.39
CA GLY A 27 3.42 17.03 -8.36
C GLY A 27 3.15 15.53 -8.51
N CYS A 28 4.15 14.67 -8.28
CA CYS A 28 4.00 13.22 -8.41
C CYS A 28 3.07 12.62 -7.35
N HIS A 29 2.76 13.35 -6.28
CA HIS A 29 1.78 13.00 -5.25
C HIS A 29 0.33 13.19 -5.71
N ALA A 30 0.09 13.77 -6.89
CA ALA A 30 -1.22 14.06 -7.44
C ALA A 30 -2.09 14.91 -6.47
N GLY A 31 -3.36 14.57 -6.24
CA GLY A 31 -4.25 15.27 -5.31
C GLY A 31 -4.11 14.83 -3.85
N MET A 32 -3.05 14.11 -3.48
CA MET A 32 -2.81 13.70 -2.09
C MET A 32 -2.10 14.81 -1.30
N GLU A 33 -2.79 15.95 -1.12
CA GLU A 33 -2.24 17.14 -0.43
C GLU A 33 -1.73 16.84 0.98
N TYR A 34 -2.27 15.80 1.62
CA TYR A 34 -1.78 15.34 2.92
C TYR A 34 -0.33 14.82 2.88
N MET A 35 0.19 14.47 1.70
CA MET A 35 1.60 14.11 1.53
C MET A 35 2.52 15.33 1.58
N ALA A 36 2.08 16.45 1.00
CA ALA A 36 2.82 17.71 1.03
C ALA A 36 2.72 18.42 2.39
N ARG A 37 1.59 18.28 3.08
CA ARG A 37 1.41 18.82 4.44
C ARG A 37 2.36 18.11 5.40
N HIS A 38 2.87 18.86 6.36
CA HIS A 38 3.72 18.34 7.43
C HIS A 38 5.00 17.63 6.92
N THR A 39 5.56 18.09 5.80
CA THR A 39 6.82 17.57 5.26
C THR A 39 7.92 17.54 6.32
N ASP A 40 8.05 18.62 7.12
CA ASP A 40 9.09 18.70 8.15
C ASP A 40 8.90 17.64 9.25
N ILE A 41 7.64 17.37 9.65
CA ILE A 41 7.33 16.31 10.63
C ILE A 41 7.67 14.93 10.03
N ARG A 42 7.39 14.71 8.73
CA ARG A 42 7.75 13.44 8.05
C ARG A 42 9.25 13.19 8.02
N LEU A 43 10.03 14.24 7.94
CA LEU A 43 11.47 14.18 7.80
C LEU A 43 12.23 14.30 9.12
N ASN A 44 11.55 14.67 10.20
CA ASN A 44 12.17 14.78 11.51
C ASN A 44 11.27 14.19 12.60
N PRO A 45 11.61 13.01 13.13
CA PRO A 45 10.82 12.32 14.16
C PRO A 45 10.70 13.09 15.47
N ASP A 46 11.63 14.00 15.79
CA ASP A 46 11.55 14.83 16.99
C ASP A 46 10.39 15.84 16.94
N LEU A 47 9.99 16.26 15.74
CA LEU A 47 8.80 17.09 15.54
C LEU A 47 7.50 16.28 15.67
N LEU A 48 7.56 14.95 15.49
CA LEU A 48 6.44 14.04 15.67
C LEU A 48 6.26 13.68 17.16
N LEU A 49 7.35 13.34 17.83
CA LEU A 49 7.43 13.05 19.25
C LEU A 49 8.71 13.67 19.81
N PRO A 50 8.61 14.82 20.54
CA PRO A 50 9.78 15.45 21.12
C PRO A 50 10.56 14.52 22.03
N GLY A 51 11.88 14.45 21.83
CA GLY A 51 12.76 13.55 22.56
C GLY A 51 12.71 12.09 22.09
N ALA A 52 12.14 11.80 20.92
CA ALA A 52 12.16 10.47 20.34
C ALA A 52 13.60 9.96 20.15
N LYS A 53 13.88 8.74 20.61
CA LYS A 53 15.20 8.07 20.48
C LYS A 53 15.15 6.84 19.61
N SER A 54 14.00 6.16 19.58
CA SER A 54 13.84 4.92 18.81
C SER A 54 12.50 4.87 18.11
N VAL A 55 12.46 4.13 17.00
CA VAL A 55 11.26 3.79 16.25
C VAL A 55 11.17 2.27 16.18
N VAL A 56 10.19 1.69 16.85
CA VAL A 56 9.88 0.26 16.73
C VAL A 56 8.96 0.08 15.55
N CYS A 57 9.43 -0.60 14.51
CA CYS A 57 8.70 -0.87 13.28
C CYS A 57 8.20 -2.31 13.28
N VAL A 58 6.95 -2.51 12.87
CA VAL A 58 6.34 -3.83 12.79
C VAL A 58 5.72 -4.06 11.41
N ALA A 59 5.62 -5.33 11.04
CA ALA A 59 4.95 -5.77 9.82
C ALA A 59 3.87 -6.80 10.16
N MET A 60 2.67 -6.63 9.60
CA MET A 60 1.52 -7.53 9.75
C MET A 60 1.06 -8.02 8.39
N ALA A 61 1.12 -9.33 8.15
CA ALA A 61 0.77 -9.93 6.85
C ALA A 61 -0.71 -9.74 6.52
N TYR A 62 -1.00 -9.39 5.25
CA TYR A 62 -2.37 -9.29 4.74
C TYR A 62 -2.65 -10.14 3.50
N ALA A 63 -1.68 -10.91 3.00
CA ALA A 63 -1.94 -11.76 1.84
C ALA A 63 -3.16 -12.65 2.10
N PRO A 64 -4.22 -12.59 1.27
CA PRO A 64 -5.48 -13.24 1.57
C PRO A 64 -5.38 -14.74 1.35
N GLN A 65 -6.16 -15.53 2.11
CA GLN A 65 -6.26 -16.98 1.89
C GLN A 65 -7.05 -17.29 0.62
N ARG A 66 -8.03 -16.47 0.27
CA ARG A 66 -8.86 -16.56 -0.93
C ARG A 66 -8.81 -15.27 -1.71
N THR A 67 -8.85 -15.32 -3.02
CA THR A 67 -8.90 -14.18 -3.91
C THR A 67 -10.20 -14.14 -4.69
N MET A 68 -10.62 -12.98 -5.12
CA MET A 68 -11.75 -12.83 -6.04
C MET A 68 -11.45 -13.53 -7.36
N PRO A 69 -12.45 -14.11 -8.07
CA PRO A 69 -12.25 -14.68 -9.39
C PRO A 69 -11.64 -13.67 -10.36
N ALA A 70 -10.68 -14.09 -11.18
CA ALA A 70 -9.89 -13.18 -12.02
C ALA A 70 -10.71 -12.49 -13.13
N ASP A 71 -11.81 -13.10 -13.56
CA ASP A 71 -12.76 -12.58 -14.55
C ASP A 71 -13.77 -11.58 -13.98
N GLU A 72 -13.86 -11.48 -12.64
CA GLU A 72 -14.72 -10.55 -11.95
C GLU A 72 -13.96 -9.25 -11.56
N TYR A 73 -14.70 -8.21 -11.16
CA TYR A 73 -14.08 -6.98 -10.68
C TYR A 73 -13.21 -7.24 -9.45
N GLN A 74 -12.10 -6.51 -9.37
CA GLN A 74 -11.05 -6.70 -8.38
C GLN A 74 -10.98 -5.51 -7.42
N ILE A 75 -10.95 -5.82 -6.13
CA ILE A 75 -10.51 -4.93 -5.06
C ILE A 75 -9.09 -5.36 -4.66
N ALA A 76 -8.21 -4.41 -4.34
CA ALA A 76 -6.88 -4.75 -3.83
C ALA A 76 -6.97 -5.56 -2.54
N ALA A 77 -6.14 -6.57 -2.43
CA ALA A 77 -6.19 -7.59 -1.38
C ALA A 77 -6.12 -7.01 0.05
N TYR A 78 -5.42 -5.89 0.23
CA TYR A 78 -5.32 -5.23 1.53
C TYR A 78 -6.67 -4.75 2.09
N ALA A 79 -7.67 -4.57 1.22
CA ALA A 79 -8.99 -4.04 1.58
C ALA A 79 -10.08 -5.12 1.66
N TYR A 80 -9.73 -6.40 1.61
CA TYR A 80 -10.70 -7.50 1.67
C TYR A 80 -11.38 -7.64 3.03
N GLY A 81 -10.65 -7.39 4.11
CA GLY A 81 -11.16 -7.50 5.47
C GLY A 81 -11.60 -6.16 6.09
N LYS A 82 -11.58 -6.12 7.40
CA LYS A 82 -11.80 -4.90 8.17
C LYS A 82 -10.68 -3.90 7.95
N ASP A 83 -10.93 -2.66 8.33
CA ASP A 83 -9.97 -1.58 8.21
C ASP A 83 -8.69 -1.91 9.00
N TYR A 84 -7.59 -2.06 8.29
CA TYR A 84 -6.29 -2.42 8.87
C TYR A 84 -5.77 -1.36 9.84
N HIS A 85 -6.16 -0.10 9.68
CA HIS A 85 -5.78 0.96 10.63
C HIS A 85 -6.20 0.61 12.06
N ASP A 86 -7.41 0.08 12.23
CA ASP A 86 -7.92 -0.31 13.55
C ASP A 86 -7.21 -1.56 14.06
N ALA A 87 -7.05 -2.57 13.20
CA ALA A 87 -6.42 -3.84 13.53
C ALA A 87 -4.95 -3.68 13.95
N VAL A 88 -4.18 -2.91 13.18
CA VAL A 88 -2.76 -2.64 13.44
C VAL A 88 -2.61 -1.74 14.66
N LYS A 89 -3.37 -0.62 14.75
CA LYS A 89 -3.27 0.32 15.86
C LYS A 89 -3.68 -0.29 17.20
N ALA A 90 -4.66 -1.21 17.24
CA ALA A 90 -5.01 -1.91 18.47
C ALA A 90 -3.81 -2.70 19.01
N ARG A 91 -3.11 -3.44 18.16
CA ARG A 91 -1.92 -4.21 18.52
C ARG A 91 -0.72 -3.34 18.87
N LEU A 92 -0.54 -2.23 18.15
CA LEU A 92 0.53 -1.26 18.46
C LEU A 92 0.31 -0.59 19.82
N ARG A 93 -0.94 -0.24 20.17
CA ARG A 93 -1.25 0.31 21.51
C ARG A 93 -0.94 -0.67 22.62
N ALA A 94 -1.25 -1.96 22.44
CA ALA A 94 -0.90 -3.00 23.39
C ALA A 94 0.63 -3.14 23.54
N LEU A 95 1.37 -3.10 22.43
CA LEU A 95 2.83 -3.10 22.43
C LEU A 95 3.39 -1.86 23.15
N ALA A 96 2.90 -0.68 22.82
CA ALA A 96 3.32 0.58 23.44
C ALA A 96 3.08 0.57 24.97
N ALA A 97 1.91 0.14 25.42
CA ALA A 97 1.60 0.02 26.85
C ALA A 97 2.54 -0.97 27.56
N HIS A 98 2.87 -2.09 26.90
CA HIS A 98 3.82 -3.05 27.46
C HIS A 98 5.24 -2.46 27.55
N MET A 99 5.67 -1.71 26.52
CA MET A 99 6.98 -1.02 26.52
C MET A 99 7.05 0.02 27.66
N GLU A 100 6.00 0.81 27.87
CA GLU A 100 5.93 1.81 28.94
C GLU A 100 5.95 1.16 30.31
N GLN A 101 5.21 0.07 30.49
CA GLN A 101 5.21 -0.74 31.73
C GLN A 101 6.60 -1.33 32.03
N ALA A 102 7.21 -1.95 31.03
CA ALA A 102 8.54 -2.55 31.19
C ALA A 102 9.60 -1.49 31.55
N ALA A 103 9.53 -0.30 30.94
CA ALA A 103 10.40 0.81 31.26
C ALA A 103 10.22 1.35 32.70
N ALA A 104 8.97 1.40 33.18
CA ALA A 104 8.66 1.83 34.54
C ALA A 104 9.14 0.85 35.61
N MET A 105 9.26 -0.44 35.26
CA MET A 105 9.71 -1.51 36.14
C MET A 105 11.24 -1.74 36.10
N ALA A 106 11.92 -1.18 35.10
CA ALA A 106 13.37 -1.32 34.94
C ALA A 106 14.10 -0.50 36.02
N GLU A 107 15.07 -1.15 36.72
CA GLU A 107 15.92 -0.45 37.66
C GLU A 107 16.83 0.57 36.94
N PRO A 108 17.09 1.74 37.57
CA PRO A 108 18.02 2.71 37.01
C PRO A 108 19.42 2.11 36.85
N GLN A 109 19.92 1.99 35.64
CA GLN A 109 21.27 1.51 35.43
C GLN A 109 22.31 2.57 35.85
N PRO A 110 23.33 2.23 36.65
CA PRO A 110 24.38 3.16 37.00
C PRO A 110 25.13 3.64 35.75
N GLY A 111 25.10 4.95 35.49
CA GLY A 111 25.79 5.56 34.34
C GLY A 111 25.01 5.55 33.00
N GLY A 112 23.80 5.03 32.96
CA GLY A 112 22.94 5.09 31.77
C GLY A 112 22.16 6.43 31.72
N ALA A 113 22.07 7.03 30.57
CA ALA A 113 21.28 8.25 30.28
C ALA A 113 19.74 8.04 30.39
N THR A 114 19.30 6.91 30.95
CA THR A 114 17.90 6.61 31.25
C THR A 114 17.65 6.82 32.74
N GLY A 115 17.73 8.07 33.21
CA GLY A 115 17.14 8.46 34.48
C GLY A 115 15.62 8.21 34.40
N GLY A 116 15.01 7.74 35.49
CA GLY A 116 13.63 7.32 35.67
C GLY A 116 12.53 8.26 35.19
N GLY A 117 12.59 8.66 33.92
CA GLY A 117 11.57 9.41 33.22
C GLY A 117 10.50 8.48 32.65
N VAL A 118 9.25 8.93 32.72
CA VAL A 118 8.13 8.23 32.09
C VAL A 118 8.43 8.05 30.60
N ALA A 119 8.49 6.81 30.13
CA ALA A 119 8.59 6.52 28.72
C ALA A 119 7.35 7.07 28.00
N VAL A 120 7.57 7.83 26.94
CA VAL A 120 6.48 8.34 26.10
C VAL A 120 6.51 7.60 24.78
N THR A 121 5.34 7.19 24.32
CA THR A 121 5.19 6.51 23.04
C THR A 121 4.19 7.23 22.15
N ARG A 122 4.35 7.08 20.83
CA ARG A 122 3.41 7.50 19.80
C ARG A 122 3.22 6.42 18.76
N VAL A 123 2.01 5.88 18.70
CA VAL A 123 1.61 4.84 17.72
C VAL A 123 1.24 5.49 16.40
N CYS A 124 1.81 4.99 15.30
CA CYS A 124 1.53 5.39 13.93
C CYS A 124 1.18 4.17 13.06
N CYS A 125 0.23 4.36 12.14
CA CYS A 125 -0.11 3.44 11.07
C CYS A 125 -0.85 4.25 9.99
N ASP A 126 -0.22 4.48 8.86
CA ASP A 126 -0.70 5.14 7.64
C ASP A 126 -1.23 6.58 7.81
N THR A 127 -1.98 6.89 8.86
CA THR A 127 -2.63 8.19 9.04
C THR A 127 -1.76 9.29 9.64
N ALA A 128 -0.55 8.96 10.10
CA ALA A 128 0.41 9.92 10.64
C ALA A 128 1.36 10.44 9.53
N PRO A 129 1.96 11.63 9.71
CA PRO A 129 2.97 12.14 8.77
C PRO A 129 4.32 11.43 8.98
N VAL A 130 4.39 10.15 8.60
CA VAL A 130 5.53 9.25 8.77
C VAL A 130 5.90 8.63 7.43
N LEU A 131 7.18 8.42 7.17
CA LEU A 131 7.70 7.65 6.06
C LEU A 131 7.86 6.18 6.50
N GLU A 132 6.75 5.45 6.65
CA GLU A 132 6.71 4.11 7.24
C GLU A 132 7.69 3.13 6.60
N ARG A 133 7.74 3.08 5.26
CA ARG A 133 8.67 2.21 4.52
C ARG A 133 10.13 2.56 4.77
N TYR A 134 10.44 3.83 4.93
CA TYR A 134 11.77 4.30 5.31
C TYR A 134 12.15 3.78 6.70
N TRP A 135 11.30 3.98 7.68
CA TRP A 135 11.58 3.52 9.05
C TRP A 135 11.68 2.00 9.13
N ALA A 136 10.79 1.27 8.45
CA ALA A 136 10.85 -0.18 8.38
C ALA A 136 12.15 -0.69 7.73
N MET A 137 12.68 0.02 6.72
CA MET A 137 13.97 -0.27 6.11
C MET A 137 15.13 0.03 7.08
N GLN A 138 15.09 1.17 7.76
CA GLN A 138 16.10 1.53 8.79
C GLN A 138 16.09 0.56 9.97
N ALA A 139 14.92 -0.02 10.29
CA ALA A 139 14.75 -1.04 11.32
C ALA A 139 15.12 -2.46 10.85
N GLY A 140 15.71 -2.62 9.67
CA GLY A 140 16.18 -3.91 9.17
C GLY A 140 15.08 -4.89 8.74
N LEU A 141 13.82 -4.44 8.53
CA LEU A 141 12.75 -5.36 8.11
C LEU A 141 12.90 -5.80 6.65
N GLY A 142 13.47 -4.96 5.81
CA GLY A 142 13.58 -5.25 4.39
C GLY A 142 14.15 -4.07 3.60
N TRP A 143 13.88 -4.04 2.30
CA TRP A 143 14.30 -2.95 1.41
C TRP A 143 13.11 -2.43 0.58
N THR A 144 13.19 -1.19 0.13
CA THR A 144 12.19 -0.63 -0.81
C THR A 144 12.44 -1.16 -2.21
N GLY A 145 11.47 -1.91 -2.74
CA GLY A 145 11.53 -2.46 -4.10
C GLY A 145 11.25 -1.41 -5.17
N ARG A 146 11.48 -1.77 -6.47
CA ARG A 146 11.11 -0.92 -7.63
C ARG A 146 9.63 -0.58 -7.70
N ASN A 147 8.76 -1.36 -7.06
CA ASN A 147 7.32 -1.09 -6.93
C ASN A 147 7.00 -0.16 -5.75
N HIS A 148 7.99 0.42 -5.10
CA HIS A 148 7.86 1.27 -3.91
C HIS A 148 7.21 0.60 -2.70
N GLN A 149 7.15 -0.74 -2.66
CA GLN A 149 6.75 -1.48 -1.47
C GLN A 149 7.97 -1.92 -0.68
N LEU A 150 7.83 -2.03 0.65
CA LEU A 150 8.83 -2.72 1.46
C LEU A 150 8.80 -4.21 1.10
N ILE A 151 9.94 -4.77 0.78
CA ILE A 151 10.10 -6.20 0.51
C ILE A 151 10.85 -6.83 1.69
N ILE A 152 10.18 -7.72 2.40
CA ILE A 152 10.78 -8.50 3.50
C ILE A 152 11.40 -9.76 2.89
N PRO A 153 12.69 -10.07 3.17
CA PRO A 153 13.37 -11.24 2.62
C PRO A 153 12.58 -12.53 2.86
N GLY A 154 12.40 -13.32 1.81
CA GLY A 154 11.67 -14.60 1.88
C GLY A 154 10.16 -14.51 2.09
N ALA A 155 9.60 -13.29 2.34
CA ALA A 155 8.20 -13.08 2.67
C ALA A 155 7.47 -12.09 1.75
N GLY A 156 8.20 -11.32 0.93
CA GLY A 156 7.59 -10.40 -0.04
C GLY A 156 7.14 -9.07 0.55
N SER A 157 6.07 -8.49 0.00
CA SER A 157 5.65 -7.12 0.30
C SER A 157 4.16 -6.97 0.71
N MET A 158 3.46 -8.08 0.98
CA MET A 158 2.04 -8.03 1.37
C MET A 158 1.91 -7.85 2.89
N PHE A 159 2.37 -6.69 3.39
CA PHE A 159 2.36 -6.34 4.80
C PHE A 159 1.81 -4.95 5.04
N PHE A 160 0.99 -4.80 6.07
CA PHE A 160 0.76 -3.51 6.72
C PHE A 160 1.94 -3.19 7.60
N LEU A 161 2.32 -1.92 7.62
CA LEU A 161 3.37 -1.40 8.48
C LEU A 161 2.75 -0.63 9.63
N GLY A 162 3.51 -0.49 10.69
CA GLY A 162 3.16 0.36 11.80
C GLY A 162 4.36 0.64 12.68
N GLU A 163 4.34 1.77 13.36
CA GLU A 163 5.45 2.25 14.16
C GLU A 163 5.01 2.66 15.55
N VAL A 164 5.91 2.44 16.50
CA VAL A 164 5.89 3.07 17.82
C VAL A 164 7.13 3.93 17.95
N PHE A 165 6.95 5.24 17.83
CA PHE A 165 8.00 6.20 18.21
C PHE A 165 8.08 6.27 19.73
N THR A 166 9.29 6.30 20.29
CA THR A 166 9.47 6.31 21.74
C THR A 166 10.69 7.10 22.20
N THR A 167 10.59 7.67 23.40
CA THR A 167 11.70 8.30 24.11
C THR A 167 12.68 7.28 24.72
N LEU A 168 12.36 6.00 24.68
CA LEU A 168 13.27 4.92 25.11
C LEU A 168 14.44 4.81 24.14
N ALA A 169 15.64 4.73 24.67
CA ALA A 169 16.86 4.43 23.91
C ALA A 169 17.00 2.90 23.79
N LEU A 170 16.38 2.34 22.75
CA LEU A 170 16.47 0.92 22.45
C LEU A 170 17.69 0.64 21.55
N GLN A 171 18.25 -0.57 21.64
CA GLN A 171 19.31 -0.99 20.72
C GLN A 171 18.75 -1.09 19.30
N PRO A 172 19.26 -0.30 18.34
CA PRO A 172 18.76 -0.36 16.97
C PRO A 172 19.29 -1.59 16.23
N ASP A 173 18.45 -2.10 15.34
CA ASP A 173 18.85 -3.06 14.33
C ASP A 173 19.57 -2.37 13.17
N ALA A 174 20.29 -3.14 12.35
CA ALA A 174 20.96 -2.62 11.18
C ALA A 174 20.07 -2.79 9.93
N PRO A 175 20.01 -1.78 9.03
CA PRO A 175 19.42 -1.95 7.73
C PRO A 175 20.03 -3.12 6.99
N ILE A 176 19.21 -3.90 6.30
CA ILE A 176 19.69 -5.03 5.50
C ILE A 176 19.92 -4.62 4.06
N ALA A 177 20.98 -5.13 3.46
CA ALA A 177 21.22 -4.98 2.04
C ALA A 177 20.20 -5.84 1.28
N GLY A 178 19.45 -5.21 0.39
CA GLY A 178 18.51 -5.89 -0.46
C GLY A 178 18.21 -5.06 -1.70
N HIS A 179 17.95 -5.73 -2.81
CA HIS A 179 17.70 -5.06 -4.08
C HIS A 179 16.96 -5.96 -5.06
N CYS A 180 16.31 -5.34 -6.02
CA CYS A 180 15.60 -6.06 -7.09
C CYS A 180 16.53 -6.57 -8.19
N GLY A 181 17.84 -6.28 -8.15
CA GLY A 181 18.78 -6.65 -9.20
C GLY A 181 18.33 -6.18 -10.59
N SER A 182 18.42 -7.06 -11.59
CA SER A 182 17.94 -6.81 -12.95
C SER A 182 16.45 -7.07 -13.15
N CYS A 183 15.68 -7.38 -12.10
CA CYS A 183 14.25 -7.67 -12.20
C CYS A 183 13.43 -6.41 -12.49
N HIS A 184 12.58 -6.45 -13.51
CA HIS A 184 11.64 -5.40 -13.90
C HIS A 184 10.19 -5.89 -14.00
N ALA A 185 9.84 -7.01 -13.35
CA ALA A 185 8.50 -7.61 -13.45
C ALA A 185 7.38 -6.63 -13.06
N CYS A 186 7.55 -5.90 -11.96
CA CYS A 186 6.55 -4.93 -11.50
C CYS A 186 6.37 -3.72 -12.44
N THR A 187 7.47 -3.21 -13.04
CA THR A 187 7.39 -2.08 -13.98
C THR A 187 6.72 -2.50 -15.29
N LYS A 188 7.01 -3.72 -15.78
CA LYS A 188 6.34 -4.31 -16.95
C LYS A 188 4.87 -4.60 -16.70
N ALA A 189 4.50 -5.02 -15.49
CA ALA A 189 3.11 -5.30 -15.11
C ALA A 189 2.28 -4.06 -14.80
N CYS A 190 2.89 -2.87 -14.70
CA CYS A 190 2.17 -1.64 -14.44
C CYS A 190 1.45 -1.15 -15.70
N PRO A 191 0.11 -1.25 -15.80
CA PRO A 191 -0.61 -1.00 -17.05
C PRO A 191 -0.62 0.47 -17.46
N THR A 192 -0.34 1.37 -16.52
CA THR A 192 -0.35 2.81 -16.73
C THR A 192 1.05 3.43 -16.69
N HIS A 193 2.08 2.59 -16.56
CA HIS A 193 3.48 3.02 -16.43
C HIS A 193 3.68 4.08 -15.33
N ALA A 194 2.99 3.91 -14.19
CA ALA A 194 3.15 4.76 -13.01
C ALA A 194 4.53 4.59 -12.34
N LEU A 195 5.13 3.40 -12.50
CA LEU A 195 6.51 3.10 -12.09
C LEU A 195 7.44 3.51 -13.24
N ARG A 196 8.08 4.65 -13.12
CA ARG A 196 8.91 5.23 -14.17
C ARG A 196 10.29 4.58 -14.26
N PRO A 197 10.96 4.66 -15.43
CA PRO A 197 12.32 4.13 -15.62
C PRO A 197 13.36 4.74 -14.69
N ASP A 198 13.19 6.00 -14.30
CA ASP A 198 14.05 6.73 -13.36
C ASP A 198 13.87 6.31 -11.89
N GLY A 199 13.01 5.33 -11.63
CA GLY A 199 12.69 4.85 -10.29
C GLY A 199 11.61 5.65 -9.56
N THR A 200 11.02 6.68 -10.19
CA THR A 200 9.96 7.49 -9.60
C THR A 200 8.59 6.82 -9.71
N LEU A 201 7.78 6.89 -8.66
CA LEU A 201 6.35 6.58 -8.72
C LEU A 201 5.56 7.85 -9.02
N ASP A 202 4.86 7.89 -10.15
CA ASP A 202 3.92 8.96 -10.47
C ASP A 202 2.49 8.57 -10.09
N ALA A 203 2.01 9.08 -8.96
CA ALA A 203 0.67 8.74 -8.45
C ALA A 203 -0.45 9.18 -9.42
N ARG A 204 -0.24 10.23 -10.23
CA ARG A 204 -1.22 10.67 -11.24
C ARG A 204 -1.59 9.56 -12.21
N ARG A 205 -0.68 8.62 -12.43
CA ARG A 205 -0.85 7.46 -13.32
C ARG A 205 -1.23 6.19 -12.57
N CYS A 206 -1.03 6.12 -11.25
CA CYS A 206 -1.23 4.90 -10.47
C CYS A 206 -2.73 4.57 -10.33
N LEU A 207 -3.15 3.36 -10.72
CA LEU A 207 -4.54 2.91 -10.57
C LEU A 207 -4.98 2.91 -9.10
N SER A 208 -4.08 2.65 -8.16
CA SER A 208 -4.41 2.73 -6.74
C SER A 208 -4.82 4.15 -6.36
N TYR A 209 -4.05 5.17 -6.74
CA TYR A 209 -4.44 6.57 -6.55
C TYR A 209 -5.76 6.89 -7.25
N GLN A 210 -5.91 6.52 -8.51
CA GLN A 210 -7.08 6.86 -9.31
C GLN A 210 -8.38 6.28 -8.76
N THR A 211 -8.32 5.09 -8.18
CA THR A 211 -9.52 4.40 -7.68
C THR A 211 -9.80 4.67 -6.20
N ILE A 212 -8.82 5.14 -5.42
CA ILE A 212 -8.95 5.38 -3.99
C ILE A 212 -9.03 6.88 -3.67
N GLU A 213 -8.06 7.68 -4.15
CA GLU A 213 -7.85 9.06 -3.72
C GLU A 213 -8.38 10.11 -4.69
N ASN A 214 -8.35 9.83 -6.00
CA ASN A 214 -8.86 10.76 -7.01
C ASN A 214 -10.37 11.01 -6.80
N ARG A 215 -10.75 12.28 -6.69
CA ARG A 215 -12.15 12.71 -6.55
C ARG A 215 -12.78 13.21 -7.86
N GLY A 216 -11.94 13.43 -8.89
CA GLY A 216 -12.37 13.80 -10.23
C GLY A 216 -12.68 12.62 -11.14
N GLN A 217 -12.82 12.87 -12.42
CA GLN A 217 -12.96 11.83 -13.44
C GLN A 217 -11.64 11.06 -13.58
N ILE A 218 -11.73 9.78 -13.93
CA ILE A 218 -10.58 8.97 -14.29
C ILE A 218 -10.23 9.33 -15.75
N PRO A 219 -8.98 9.73 -16.05
CA PRO A 219 -8.60 10.05 -17.42
C PRO A 219 -8.82 8.86 -18.38
N PRO A 220 -9.31 9.08 -19.61
CA PRO A 220 -9.65 8.00 -20.53
C PRO A 220 -8.53 6.99 -20.76
N GLY A 221 -7.27 7.45 -20.93
CA GLY A 221 -6.11 6.57 -21.08
C GLY A 221 -5.74 5.76 -19.83
N ILE A 222 -6.22 6.16 -18.66
CA ILE A 222 -6.11 5.37 -17.42
C ILE A 222 -7.29 4.40 -17.33
N ALA A 223 -8.51 4.86 -17.67
CA ALA A 223 -9.72 4.03 -17.64
C ALA A 223 -9.57 2.79 -18.52
N SER A 224 -9.08 2.94 -19.76
CA SER A 224 -8.82 1.82 -20.69
C SER A 224 -7.77 0.81 -20.17
N ALA A 225 -6.91 1.21 -19.23
CA ALA A 225 -5.89 0.35 -18.64
C ALA A 225 -6.33 -0.30 -17.31
N MET A 226 -7.54 0.02 -16.81
CA MET A 226 -8.03 -0.48 -15.51
C MET A 226 -8.28 -2.00 -15.54
N GLY A 227 -8.78 -2.55 -16.66
CA GLY A 227 -9.32 -3.90 -16.68
C GLY A 227 -10.34 -4.05 -15.54
N ASN A 228 -10.26 -5.15 -14.80
CA ASN A 228 -11.19 -5.41 -13.70
C ASN A 228 -10.91 -4.64 -12.38
N SER A 229 -9.87 -3.79 -12.29
CA SER A 229 -9.51 -3.11 -11.03
C SER A 229 -10.47 -1.96 -10.71
N ILE A 230 -11.35 -2.11 -9.71
CA ILE A 230 -12.32 -1.09 -9.29
C ILE A 230 -11.93 -0.37 -7.99
N TYR A 231 -11.00 -0.92 -7.20
CA TYR A 231 -10.48 -0.31 -5.97
C TYR A 231 -9.08 -0.78 -5.67
N GLY A 232 -8.10 0.13 -5.66
CA GLY A 232 -6.69 -0.23 -5.49
C GLY A 232 -6.14 -0.97 -6.72
N CYS A 233 -4.92 -1.49 -6.60
CA CYS A 233 -4.27 -2.24 -7.68
C CYS A 233 -3.09 -3.04 -7.13
N ASP A 234 -3.13 -4.35 -7.28
CA ASP A 234 -2.07 -5.24 -6.79
C ASP A 234 -1.12 -5.73 -7.89
N ARG A 235 -1.26 -5.25 -9.16
CA ARG A 235 -0.52 -5.81 -10.30
C ARG A 235 0.99 -5.80 -10.13
N CYS A 236 1.55 -4.73 -9.57
CA CYS A 236 2.99 -4.65 -9.32
C CYS A 236 3.46 -5.57 -8.18
N GLN A 237 2.59 -5.86 -7.20
CA GLN A 237 2.85 -6.82 -6.13
C GLN A 237 2.64 -8.26 -6.62
N ALA A 238 1.58 -8.51 -7.37
CA ALA A 238 1.29 -9.85 -7.94
C ALA A 238 2.39 -10.31 -8.89
N ALA A 239 2.98 -9.40 -9.68
CA ALA A 239 4.09 -9.72 -10.57
C ALA A 239 5.44 -9.87 -9.86
N CYS A 240 5.55 -9.49 -8.58
CA CYS A 240 6.81 -9.52 -7.85
C CYS A 240 7.17 -10.96 -7.44
N PRO A 241 8.33 -11.51 -7.86
CA PRO A 241 8.71 -12.88 -7.50
C PRO A 241 8.88 -13.09 -6.00
N HIS A 242 9.19 -12.04 -5.24
CA HIS A 242 9.28 -12.13 -3.79
C HIS A 242 7.94 -12.43 -3.12
N ASN A 243 6.81 -12.14 -3.78
CA ASN A 243 5.46 -12.42 -3.25
C ASN A 243 4.97 -13.86 -3.49
N ALA A 244 5.71 -14.68 -4.24
CA ALA A 244 5.34 -16.08 -4.49
C ALA A 244 5.18 -16.90 -3.19
N ARG A 245 5.84 -16.49 -2.11
CA ARG A 245 5.79 -17.12 -0.78
C ARG A 245 5.26 -16.17 0.29
N ALA A 246 4.47 -15.17 -0.08
CA ALA A 246 3.92 -14.23 0.89
C ALA A 246 3.10 -14.96 1.96
N PRO A 247 3.39 -14.74 3.26
CA PRO A 247 2.67 -15.37 4.35
C PRO A 247 1.23 -14.91 4.35
N LYS A 248 0.31 -15.86 4.53
CA LYS A 248 -1.12 -15.56 4.57
C LYS A 248 -1.49 -14.85 5.87
N ALA A 249 -2.46 -13.92 5.77
CA ALA A 249 -3.04 -13.27 6.93
C ALA A 249 -3.62 -14.30 7.89
N THR A 250 -3.24 -14.20 9.18
CA THR A 250 -3.75 -15.05 10.26
C THR A 250 -4.81 -14.35 11.11
N ALA A 251 -4.84 -13.02 11.08
CA ALA A 251 -5.81 -12.22 11.82
C ALA A 251 -7.21 -12.38 11.20
N ALA A 252 -8.18 -12.77 12.04
CA ALA A 252 -9.54 -13.06 11.59
C ALA A 252 -10.21 -11.83 10.95
N GLU A 253 -9.95 -10.64 11.50
CA GLU A 253 -10.49 -9.38 10.99
C GLU A 253 -9.96 -8.96 9.62
N LEU A 254 -8.84 -9.53 9.16
CA LEU A 254 -8.27 -9.28 7.83
C LEU A 254 -8.74 -10.29 6.78
N GLN A 255 -9.53 -11.28 7.18
CA GLN A 255 -10.05 -12.26 6.23
C GLN A 255 -11.16 -11.63 5.37
N PRO A 256 -11.26 -12.04 4.08
CA PRO A 256 -12.31 -11.56 3.20
C PRO A 256 -13.70 -12.00 3.67
N ASP A 257 -14.67 -11.10 3.54
CA ASP A 257 -16.08 -11.40 3.74
C ASP A 257 -16.62 -12.33 2.63
N ASP A 258 -17.44 -13.31 2.99
CA ASP A 258 -17.99 -14.30 2.03
C ASP A 258 -18.92 -13.63 0.99
N GLU A 259 -19.71 -12.62 1.40
CA GLU A 259 -20.55 -11.85 0.46
C GLU A 259 -19.65 -11.15 -0.57
N LEU A 260 -18.55 -10.51 -0.13
CA LEU A 260 -17.59 -9.85 -1.02
C LEU A 260 -16.99 -10.84 -2.03
N MET A 261 -16.57 -12.02 -1.57
CA MET A 261 -15.94 -13.03 -2.45
C MET A 261 -16.93 -13.63 -3.46
N ALA A 262 -18.23 -13.62 -3.16
CA ALA A 262 -19.27 -14.13 -4.03
C ALA A 262 -19.78 -13.12 -5.07
N MET A 263 -19.42 -11.82 -4.95
CA MET A 263 -19.90 -10.79 -5.85
C MET A 263 -19.45 -10.99 -7.29
N ARG A 264 -20.39 -10.86 -8.22
CA ARG A 264 -20.19 -10.90 -9.67
C ARG A 264 -20.29 -9.50 -10.27
N LYS A 265 -19.82 -9.29 -11.49
CA LYS A 265 -19.92 -8.00 -12.19
C LYS A 265 -21.34 -7.43 -12.15
N ALA A 266 -22.37 -8.26 -12.34
CA ALA A 266 -23.78 -7.85 -12.23
C ALA A 266 -24.14 -7.30 -10.85
N ASP A 267 -23.64 -7.90 -9.76
CA ASP A 267 -23.87 -7.42 -8.39
C ASP A 267 -23.23 -6.06 -8.15
N TRP A 268 -22.04 -5.84 -8.71
CA TRP A 268 -21.35 -4.57 -8.62
C TRP A 268 -22.09 -3.46 -9.35
N HIS A 269 -22.64 -3.73 -10.53
CA HIS A 269 -23.49 -2.77 -11.27
C HIS A 269 -24.80 -2.48 -10.55
N ALA A 270 -25.37 -3.45 -9.86
CA ALA A 270 -26.59 -3.33 -9.06
C ALA A 270 -26.34 -2.86 -7.60
N LEU A 271 -25.10 -2.47 -7.26
CA LEU A 271 -24.74 -2.10 -5.90
C LEU A 271 -25.49 -0.84 -5.46
N THR A 272 -26.34 -0.96 -4.44
CA THR A 272 -27.07 0.17 -3.84
C THR A 272 -26.25 0.83 -2.72
N PRO A 273 -26.54 2.11 -2.37
CA PRO A 273 -25.91 2.77 -1.22
C PRO A 273 -26.07 2.00 0.09
N ASP A 274 -27.22 1.34 0.32
CA ASP A 274 -27.46 0.54 1.53
C ASP A 274 -26.62 -0.72 1.56
N ARG A 275 -26.55 -1.47 0.44
CA ARG A 275 -25.67 -2.66 0.33
C ARG A 275 -24.22 -2.26 0.49
N TYR A 276 -23.78 -1.14 -0.11
CA TYR A 276 -22.42 -0.61 0.07
C TYR A 276 -22.12 -0.29 1.54
N ARG A 277 -23.03 0.42 2.23
CA ARG A 277 -22.83 0.76 3.65
C ARG A 277 -22.71 -0.48 4.54
N ARG A 278 -23.51 -1.53 4.25
CA ARG A 278 -23.47 -2.79 4.99
C ARG A 278 -22.19 -3.57 4.69
N LEU A 279 -21.89 -3.82 3.41
CA LEU A 279 -20.77 -4.64 2.96
C LEU A 279 -19.42 -4.06 3.40
N PHE A 280 -19.26 -2.75 3.28
CA PHE A 280 -18.00 -2.07 3.61
C PHE A 280 -18.00 -1.40 4.98
N LYS A 281 -18.86 -1.82 5.90
CA LYS A 281 -18.83 -1.32 7.29
C LYS A 281 -17.50 -1.67 7.96
N GLY A 282 -16.72 -0.63 8.33
CA GLY A 282 -15.39 -0.82 8.92
C GLY A 282 -14.36 -1.40 7.95
N SER A 283 -14.48 -1.11 6.65
CA SER A 283 -13.53 -1.48 5.60
C SER A 283 -12.81 -0.25 5.04
N ALA A 284 -11.57 -0.42 4.61
CA ALA A 284 -10.78 0.60 3.92
C ALA A 284 -11.43 1.09 2.60
N VAL A 285 -12.31 0.27 1.98
CA VAL A 285 -13.04 0.65 0.76
C VAL A 285 -13.88 1.91 0.93
N LYS A 286 -14.28 2.24 2.15
CA LYS A 286 -14.99 3.51 2.43
C LYS A 286 -14.21 4.77 2.04
N ARG A 287 -12.90 4.68 1.86
CA ARG A 287 -12.05 5.82 1.49
C ARG A 287 -12.47 6.47 0.17
N CYS A 288 -12.86 5.69 -0.83
CA CYS A 288 -13.32 6.23 -2.12
C CYS A 288 -14.78 6.71 -2.11
N LYS A 289 -15.56 6.43 -1.07
CA LYS A 289 -17.00 6.63 -0.95
C LYS A 289 -17.78 5.81 -1.99
N TYR A 290 -19.11 5.76 -1.85
CA TYR A 290 -19.99 5.05 -2.78
C TYR A 290 -19.89 5.59 -4.22
N GLU A 291 -19.96 6.92 -4.36
CA GLU A 291 -19.90 7.60 -5.66
C GLU A 291 -18.58 7.35 -6.38
N GLY A 292 -17.48 7.32 -5.62
CA GLY A 292 -16.14 6.98 -6.15
C GLY A 292 -16.06 5.54 -6.63
N LEU A 293 -16.62 4.59 -5.88
CA LEU A 293 -16.64 3.19 -6.27
C LEU A 293 -17.50 2.97 -7.53
N MET A 294 -18.69 3.58 -7.59
CA MET A 294 -19.57 3.50 -8.77
C MET A 294 -18.94 4.14 -10.00
N ARG A 295 -18.24 5.28 -9.84
CA ARG A 295 -17.43 5.88 -10.91
C ARG A 295 -16.37 4.89 -11.42
N ASN A 296 -15.68 4.21 -10.53
CA ASN A 296 -14.63 3.24 -10.88
C ASN A 296 -15.21 2.04 -11.64
N ILE A 297 -16.34 1.50 -11.18
CA ILE A 297 -17.05 0.40 -11.85
C ILE A 297 -17.45 0.82 -13.27
N LYS A 298 -18.03 2.01 -13.42
CA LYS A 298 -18.41 2.54 -14.74
C LYS A 298 -17.20 2.71 -15.67
N ALA A 299 -16.08 3.21 -15.13
CA ALA A 299 -14.85 3.39 -15.90
C ALA A 299 -14.23 2.05 -16.35
N ALA A 300 -14.26 1.04 -15.48
CA ALA A 300 -13.80 -0.32 -15.81
C ALA A 300 -14.68 -1.00 -16.87
N ALA A 301 -16.02 -0.85 -16.79
CA ALA A 301 -16.95 -1.40 -17.78
C ALA A 301 -16.76 -0.79 -19.18
N GLY A 302 -16.52 0.52 -19.29
CA GLY A 302 -16.27 1.18 -20.57
C GLY A 302 -14.96 0.76 -21.25
N GLY A 303 -14.01 0.18 -20.48
CA GLY A 303 -12.79 -0.43 -21.02
C GLY A 303 -13.03 -1.80 -21.67
N ASP A 304 -14.00 -2.56 -21.17
CA ASP A 304 -14.37 -3.88 -21.72
C ASP A 304 -15.04 -3.74 -23.10
N ASP A 305 -15.89 -2.71 -23.32
CA ASP A 305 -16.53 -2.45 -24.62
C ASP A 305 -15.54 -2.06 -25.72
N ALA A 306 -14.45 -1.39 -25.37
CA ALA A 306 -13.42 -0.97 -26.32
C ALA A 306 -12.50 -2.13 -26.74
N SER A 307 -12.33 -3.15 -25.93
CA SER A 307 -11.52 -4.34 -26.25
C SER A 307 -12.29 -5.41 -27.05
N GLY A 308 -13.64 -5.38 -27.00
CA GLY A 308 -14.49 -6.30 -27.72
C GLY A 308 -14.72 -5.97 -29.22
N GLN A 309 -14.34 -4.77 -29.68
CA GLN A 309 -14.58 -4.34 -31.08
C GLN A 309 -13.39 -4.60 -32.02
N GLY A 310 -12.30 -5.21 -31.53
CA GLY A 310 -11.05 -5.41 -32.28
C GLY A 310 -10.95 -6.71 -33.11
N GLU A 311 -11.84 -7.68 -33.01
CA GLU A 311 -11.66 -9.02 -33.62
C GLU A 311 -12.71 -9.48 -34.63
N SER A 312 -13.40 -8.59 -35.33
CA SER A 312 -14.30 -9.01 -36.39
C SER A 312 -14.16 -8.20 -37.69
N LYS A 313 -13.00 -8.26 -38.35
CA LYS A 313 -12.88 -7.92 -39.78
C LYS A 313 -11.57 -8.50 -40.35
N ALA A 314 -11.55 -9.78 -40.70
CA ALA A 314 -10.65 -10.32 -41.74
C ALA A 314 -11.17 -11.70 -42.18
N HIS A 315 -12.27 -11.74 -42.94
CA HIS A 315 -12.50 -12.80 -43.92
C HIS A 315 -13.01 -12.12 -45.21
N GLY A 316 -12.09 -11.60 -45.98
CA GLY A 316 -12.29 -11.21 -47.36
C GLY A 316 -12.01 -12.41 -48.24
N THR A 317 -13.02 -12.97 -48.84
CA THR A 317 -13.00 -14.01 -49.85
C THR A 317 -12.21 -13.55 -51.09
N ASN A 318 -11.16 -14.29 -51.42
CA ASN A 318 -10.37 -14.12 -52.63
C ASN A 318 -11.00 -15.02 -53.73
N GLU A 319 -11.90 -14.47 -54.51
CA GLU A 319 -12.35 -15.10 -55.76
C GLU A 319 -11.32 -14.83 -56.87
N ARG A 320 -10.66 -15.90 -57.35
CA ARG A 320 -9.85 -15.89 -58.58
C ARG A 320 -10.79 -16.10 -59.76
N GLY A 321 -10.92 -15.11 -60.63
CA GLY A 321 -11.50 -15.28 -61.97
C GLY A 321 -10.49 -15.90 -62.95
N PRO A 322 -10.97 -16.61 -63.98
CA PRO A 322 -10.14 -17.41 -64.87
C PRO A 322 -9.51 -16.56 -65.97
N THR A 323 -8.24 -16.89 -66.28
CA THR A 323 -7.51 -16.41 -67.47
C THR A 323 -8.04 -17.12 -68.73
N GLY A 324 -8.44 -16.34 -69.69
CA GLY A 324 -8.69 -16.74 -71.07
C GLY A 324 -7.73 -16.09 -72.02
N THR A 325 -7.08 -16.91 -72.82
CA THR A 325 -6.27 -16.72 -74.04
C THR A 325 -5.06 -15.81 -73.98
#